data_939966dc4c81e23911e6a6751bcddab4
#
_entry.id   939966dc4c81e23911e6a6751bcddab4
#
_cell.length_a   1.000
_cell.length_b   1.000
_cell.length_c   1.000
_cell.angle_alpha   90.00
_cell.angle_beta   90.00
_cell.angle_gamma   90.00
#
_symmetry.space_group_name_H-M   'P 1'
#
loop_
_entity.id
_entity.type
_entity.pdbx_description
1 polymer ?
#
loop_
_entity_poly.entity_id
_entity_poly.type
_entity_poly.pdbx_seq_one_letter_code
_entity_poly.pdbx_strand_id
1 'polypeptide(L)'
;MTAGNLLRITGEHGLEPVAAARAARPLHKSAKLSNVCYDIRGPVLARARQMEEEGQKIIKLNIGNLAPFGLLPPDEIVQDMIRNLPDAAGYTDSKGLFAPRKAIVHYTQEKAITGVTVDDVYIGNGASELIVMSMQALLNSGDEVLLPAPDYPLYTAAVSLSGGTPRHYLCDEASGWLPDLDDIRRKITPNTKGIVVINPNNPTGALYPVETLQAIVDIAREHGLIVFADEIYDKTLFDGEVHTSIASLADDVLFVTFNGLSKNYRSCGYRAGWMVVSGDKRRAGDYIEGLNMLASMRLCSNTPGQLAIQTALGGYQSIKDLVAPGGRLTRQRDIAVDLLNQIPGVSCVKPKAALYCFPRLDPKLYPIENDQQFILELLEESKVLVVQGTGFNWPTPDHFRVVFLPHEDDLREAIGRIARFLEQYRKRHGG
;
A
#
# COMPACT_ATOMS: atom_id res chain seq x y z
N MET A 1 27.72 34.59 14.06
CA MET A 1 28.64 33.67 14.73
C MET A 1 29.76 33.34 13.75
N THR A 2 30.97 33.78 14.07
CA THR A 2 32.16 33.77 13.24
C THR A 2 32.70 32.37 13.05
N ALA A 3 32.94 31.97 11.80
CA ALA A 3 33.57 30.70 11.44
C ALA A 3 35.00 30.68 12.00
N GLY A 4 35.29 29.74 12.87
CA GLY A 4 36.61 29.52 13.43
C GLY A 4 37.57 28.96 12.35
N ASN A 5 38.71 29.66 12.17
CA ASN A 5 39.80 29.21 11.32
C ASN A 5 40.47 27.96 11.90
N LEU A 6 40.38 26.85 11.24
CA LEU A 6 41.21 25.65 11.51
C LEU A 6 42.58 25.85 10.84
N LEU A 7 43.63 25.95 11.68
CA LEU A 7 45.01 26.00 11.26
C LEU A 7 45.62 24.57 11.27
N ARG A 8 46.24 24.18 10.17
CA ARG A 8 47.12 23.00 10.13
C ARG A 8 48.56 23.42 10.38
N ILE A 9 49.23 22.76 11.32
CA ILE A 9 50.67 22.95 11.58
C ILE A 9 51.43 22.02 10.61
N THR A 10 52.14 22.58 9.66
CA THR A 10 53.16 21.89 8.88
C THR A 10 54.52 22.42 9.34
N GLY A 11 55.47 21.51 9.60
CA GLY A 11 56.74 21.80 10.24
C GLY A 11 57.52 23.00 9.68
N GLU A 12 58.23 23.62 10.59
CA GLU A 12 59.26 24.69 10.57
C GLU A 12 59.11 25.96 9.70
N HIS A 13 58.16 26.09 8.82
CA HIS A 13 58.01 27.30 8.02
C HIS A 13 56.55 27.73 7.84
N GLY A 14 56.08 28.59 8.73
CA GLY A 14 54.92 29.46 8.53
C GLY A 14 53.56 28.79 8.43
N LEU A 15 52.56 29.44 9.03
CA LEU A 15 51.14 29.10 8.91
C LEU A 15 50.64 29.53 7.53
N GLU A 16 50.39 28.62 6.61
CA GLU A 16 49.61 28.93 5.41
C GLU A 16 48.13 29.01 5.72
N PRO A 17 47.41 30.03 5.24
CA PRO A 17 45.98 30.08 5.38
C PRO A 17 45.34 28.95 4.57
N VAL A 18 44.62 28.06 5.25
CA VAL A 18 43.80 27.04 4.59
C VAL A 18 42.88 27.77 3.62
N ALA A 19 43.03 27.50 2.31
CA ALA A 19 42.17 28.05 1.28
C ALA A 19 40.70 28.00 1.71
N ALA A 20 40.02 29.15 1.59
CA ALA A 20 38.60 29.28 1.99
C ALA A 20 37.82 28.09 1.48
N ALA A 21 37.15 27.39 2.40
CA ALA A 21 36.34 26.22 2.09
C ALA A 21 35.44 26.61 0.93
N ARG A 22 35.56 25.90 -0.20
CA ARG A 22 34.66 26.07 -1.35
C ARG A 22 33.24 25.97 -0.78
N ALA A 23 32.43 27.00 -1.03
CA ALA A 23 31.04 27.01 -0.62
C ALA A 23 30.42 25.64 -0.96
N ALA A 24 29.92 24.94 0.06
CA ALA A 24 29.41 23.59 -0.11
C ALA A 24 28.30 23.63 -1.18
N ARG A 25 28.49 22.85 -2.24
CA ARG A 25 27.45 22.73 -3.26
C ARG A 25 26.17 22.19 -2.63
N PRO A 26 24.99 22.76 -2.93
CA PRO A 26 23.74 22.23 -2.42
C PRO A 26 23.59 20.76 -2.81
N LEU A 27 23.19 19.93 -1.87
CA LEU A 27 22.84 18.53 -2.12
C LEU A 27 21.36 18.47 -2.46
N HIS A 28 21.05 18.07 -3.68
CA HIS A 28 19.66 17.87 -4.13
C HIS A 28 19.27 16.41 -4.03
N LYS A 29 17.95 16.15 -3.82
CA LYS A 29 17.40 14.79 -3.95
C LYS A 29 17.61 14.27 -5.37
N SER A 30 17.73 12.94 -5.54
CA SER A 30 17.80 12.32 -6.87
C SER A 30 16.62 12.74 -7.75
N ALA A 31 16.88 12.99 -9.02
CA ALA A 31 15.86 13.32 -10.01
C ALA A 31 14.76 12.23 -10.12
N LYS A 32 15.12 10.96 -9.86
CA LYS A 32 14.15 9.85 -9.80
C LYS A 32 13.05 10.07 -8.75
N LEU A 33 13.33 10.82 -7.68
CA LEU A 33 12.36 11.14 -6.63
C LEU A 33 11.46 12.33 -6.96
N SER A 34 11.70 13.04 -8.07
CA SER A 34 10.90 14.22 -8.43
C SER A 34 9.49 13.87 -8.87
N ASN A 35 9.31 12.68 -9.44
CA ASN A 35 8.02 12.18 -9.93
C ASN A 35 7.41 11.14 -8.99
N VAL A 36 7.96 10.95 -7.79
CA VAL A 36 7.41 10.05 -6.79
C VAL A 36 6.43 10.85 -5.94
N CYS A 37 5.13 10.69 -6.24
CA CYS A 37 4.05 11.20 -5.41
C CYS A 37 3.78 10.17 -4.31
N TYR A 38 4.18 10.47 -3.08
CA TYR A 38 3.87 9.65 -1.90
C TYR A 38 3.22 10.54 -0.84
N ASP A 39 2.13 11.21 -1.24
CA ASP A 39 1.47 12.30 -0.49
C ASP A 39 0.75 11.84 0.77
N ILE A 40 0.61 10.51 0.99
CA ILE A 40 0.13 9.97 2.27
C ILE A 40 0.96 10.51 3.46
N ARG A 41 2.19 11.00 3.19
CA ARG A 41 3.11 11.64 4.15
C ARG A 41 3.50 13.07 3.76
N GLY A 42 2.72 13.71 2.89
CA GLY A 42 2.99 15.03 2.34
C GLY A 42 2.65 16.22 3.27
N PRO A 43 2.44 17.42 2.68
CA PRO A 43 2.22 18.66 3.42
C PRO A 43 1.05 18.61 4.40
N VAL A 44 -0.03 17.91 4.06
CA VAL A 44 -1.22 17.76 4.91
C VAL A 44 -0.87 17.06 6.23
N LEU A 45 -0.07 15.98 6.18
CA LEU A 45 0.38 15.28 7.39
C LEU A 45 1.35 16.15 8.21
N ALA A 46 2.23 16.92 7.54
CA ALA A 46 3.14 17.85 8.22
C ALA A 46 2.34 18.91 9.00
N ARG A 47 1.30 19.47 8.38
CA ARG A 47 0.40 20.43 9.04
C ARG A 47 -0.37 19.81 10.21
N ALA A 48 -0.88 18.59 10.04
CA ALA A 48 -1.55 17.88 11.13
C ALA A 48 -0.64 17.68 12.36
N ARG A 49 0.64 17.34 12.16
CA ARG A 49 1.63 17.23 13.24
C ARG A 49 1.86 18.57 13.94
N GLN A 50 2.04 19.64 13.17
CA GLN A 50 2.20 20.97 13.73
C GLN A 50 0.99 21.36 14.60
N MET A 51 -0.24 21.10 14.14
CA MET A 51 -1.46 21.35 14.89
C MET A 51 -1.52 20.51 16.19
N GLU A 52 -1.05 19.28 16.17
CA GLU A 52 -0.93 18.44 17.37
C GLU A 52 0.10 19.01 18.36
N GLU A 53 1.25 19.49 17.87
CA GLU A 53 2.26 20.18 18.68
C GLU A 53 1.70 21.48 19.30
N GLU A 54 0.80 22.16 18.61
CA GLU A 54 0.03 23.32 19.10
C GLU A 54 -1.07 22.93 20.11
N GLY A 55 -1.20 21.62 20.44
CA GLY A 55 -2.17 21.11 21.43
C GLY A 55 -3.56 20.79 20.85
N GLN A 56 -3.73 20.76 19.53
CA GLN A 56 -5.01 20.45 18.91
C GLN A 56 -5.20 18.93 18.77
N LYS A 57 -6.40 18.46 19.07
CA LYS A 57 -6.76 17.03 18.88
C LYS A 57 -7.25 16.79 17.45
N ILE A 58 -6.49 15.98 16.69
CA ILE A 58 -6.82 15.58 15.31
C ILE A 58 -7.40 14.18 15.29
N ILE A 59 -8.55 13.97 14.63
CA ILE A 59 -9.09 12.64 14.35
C ILE A 59 -8.45 12.13 13.07
N LYS A 60 -7.71 11.02 13.16
CA LYS A 60 -6.91 10.51 12.05
C LYS A 60 -7.65 9.42 11.29
N LEU A 61 -8.07 9.72 10.05
CA LEU A 61 -8.72 8.79 9.11
C LEU A 61 -7.86 8.56 7.85
N ASN A 62 -6.55 8.81 7.94
CA ASN A 62 -5.65 8.84 6.79
C ASN A 62 -4.86 7.55 6.55
N ILE A 63 -4.55 6.77 7.58
CA ILE A 63 -3.67 5.59 7.48
C ILE A 63 -4.37 4.35 8.04
N GLY A 64 -4.33 3.25 7.28
CA GLY A 64 -4.79 1.92 7.70
C GLY A 64 -3.86 1.28 8.74
N ASN A 65 -3.62 1.97 9.86
CA ASN A 65 -2.89 1.47 11.01
C ASN A 65 -3.89 1.07 12.10
N LEU A 66 -3.98 -0.23 12.39
CA LEU A 66 -5.05 -0.79 13.22
C LEU A 66 -4.80 -0.62 14.72
N ALA A 67 -3.53 -0.69 15.15
CA ALA A 67 -3.17 -0.68 16.57
C ALA A 67 -3.63 0.54 17.37
N PRO A 68 -3.53 1.80 16.85
CA PRO A 68 -4.03 2.98 17.57
C PRO A 68 -5.53 2.98 17.87
N PHE A 69 -6.29 2.13 17.15
CA PHE A 69 -7.73 1.97 17.34
C PHE A 69 -8.09 0.76 18.20
N GLY A 70 -7.11 0.17 18.90
CA GLY A 70 -7.33 -1.02 19.74
C GLY A 70 -7.56 -2.31 18.98
N LEU A 71 -7.28 -2.34 17.67
CA LEU A 71 -7.28 -3.53 16.85
C LEU A 71 -5.87 -4.17 16.89
N LEU A 72 -5.60 -4.89 17.97
CA LEU A 72 -4.30 -5.48 18.27
C LEU A 72 -4.11 -6.84 17.58
N PRO A 73 -2.86 -7.31 17.40
CA PRO A 73 -2.57 -8.66 16.94
C PRO A 73 -3.23 -9.72 17.84
N PRO A 74 -3.56 -10.90 17.31
CA PRO A 74 -3.94 -12.05 18.13
C PRO A 74 -2.87 -12.37 19.18
N ASP A 75 -3.30 -12.68 20.40
CA ASP A 75 -2.39 -12.90 21.53
C ASP A 75 -1.43 -14.08 21.30
N GLU A 76 -1.90 -15.15 20.66
CA GLU A 76 -1.06 -16.30 20.29
C GLU A 76 0.12 -15.91 19.38
N ILE A 77 -0.03 -14.93 18.50
CA ILE A 77 1.06 -14.42 17.65
C ILE A 77 2.07 -13.64 18.50
N VAL A 78 1.58 -12.81 19.42
CA VAL A 78 2.42 -12.02 20.34
C VAL A 78 3.24 -12.94 21.24
N GLN A 79 2.59 -13.95 21.85
CA GLN A 79 3.23 -14.90 22.74
C GLN A 79 4.27 -15.77 22.02
N ASP A 80 3.98 -16.17 20.78
CA ASP A 80 4.91 -16.94 19.97
C ASP A 80 6.16 -16.13 19.63
N MET A 81 6.01 -14.87 19.26
CA MET A 81 7.17 -13.98 19.05
C MET A 81 8.01 -13.82 20.32
N ILE A 82 7.38 -13.61 21.48
CA ILE A 82 8.09 -13.43 22.75
C ILE A 82 8.91 -14.69 23.08
N ARG A 83 8.32 -15.88 22.90
CA ARG A 83 9.00 -17.16 23.20
C ARG A 83 10.21 -17.41 22.30
N ASN A 84 10.09 -17.06 21.02
CA ASN A 84 11.13 -17.35 20.03
C ASN A 84 12.12 -16.18 19.83
N LEU A 85 11.89 -15.03 20.49
CA LEU A 85 12.76 -13.85 20.35
C LEU A 85 14.25 -14.13 20.70
N PRO A 86 14.60 -14.94 21.72
CA PRO A 86 16.01 -15.28 21.99
C PRO A 86 16.71 -15.95 20.80
N ASP A 87 15.99 -16.72 19.98
CA ASP A 87 16.54 -17.45 18.84
C ASP A 87 16.64 -16.56 17.57
N ALA A 88 16.15 -15.33 17.64
CA ALA A 88 16.11 -14.39 16.52
C ALA A 88 17.36 -13.50 16.39
N ALA A 89 18.43 -13.76 17.16
CA ALA A 89 19.61 -12.89 17.22
C ALA A 89 20.50 -12.97 15.97
N GLY A 90 20.47 -14.09 15.23
CA GLY A 90 21.32 -14.33 14.07
C GLY A 90 20.68 -13.97 12.74
N TYR A 91 21.52 -13.86 11.70
CA TYR A 91 21.01 -13.82 10.32
C TYR A 91 20.36 -15.16 9.95
N THR A 92 19.34 -15.09 9.09
CA THR A 92 18.67 -16.26 8.52
C THR A 92 18.98 -16.41 7.03
N ASP A 93 18.41 -17.43 6.39
CA ASP A 93 18.42 -17.53 4.94
C ASP A 93 17.85 -16.25 4.29
N SER A 94 18.43 -15.85 3.16
CA SER A 94 18.06 -14.60 2.47
C SER A 94 16.60 -14.58 2.01
N LYS A 95 16.03 -15.74 1.70
CA LYS A 95 14.60 -15.88 1.37
C LYS A 95 13.72 -15.96 2.62
N GLY A 96 14.29 -16.19 3.79
CA GLY A 96 13.59 -16.34 5.07
C GLY A 96 13.71 -17.76 5.64
N LEU A 97 13.32 -17.91 6.90
CA LEU A 97 13.33 -19.19 7.63
C LEU A 97 12.48 -20.24 6.89
N PHE A 98 12.93 -21.50 6.97
CA PHE A 98 12.24 -22.61 6.30
C PHE A 98 10.82 -22.82 6.81
N ALA A 99 10.58 -22.82 8.11
CA ALA A 99 9.25 -23.11 8.66
C ALA A 99 8.20 -22.06 8.27
N PRO A 100 8.45 -20.73 8.38
CA PRO A 100 7.55 -19.73 7.82
C PRO A 100 7.30 -19.86 6.32
N ARG A 101 8.36 -20.12 5.51
CA ARG A 101 8.19 -20.32 4.06
C ARG A 101 7.31 -21.54 3.77
N LYS A 102 7.50 -22.64 4.51
CA LYS A 102 6.64 -23.81 4.37
C LYS A 102 5.19 -23.54 4.75
N ALA A 103 4.94 -22.77 5.81
CA ALA A 103 3.60 -22.33 6.18
C ALA A 103 2.94 -21.48 5.05
N ILE A 104 3.71 -20.63 4.39
CA ILE A 104 3.25 -19.86 3.23
C ILE A 104 2.91 -20.79 2.06
N VAL A 105 3.71 -21.81 1.79
CA VAL A 105 3.38 -22.82 0.74
C VAL A 105 2.03 -23.49 1.04
N HIS A 106 1.78 -23.90 2.28
CA HIS A 106 0.47 -24.45 2.65
C HIS A 106 -0.66 -23.45 2.43
N TYR A 107 -0.42 -22.19 2.80
CA TYR A 107 -1.39 -21.12 2.56
C TYR A 107 -1.69 -20.88 1.07
N THR A 108 -0.69 -21.01 0.18
CA THR A 108 -0.92 -20.93 -1.26
C THR A 108 -1.73 -22.12 -1.77
N GLN A 109 -1.51 -23.32 -1.22
CA GLN A 109 -2.31 -24.50 -1.56
C GLN A 109 -3.77 -24.35 -1.16
N GLU A 110 -4.07 -23.77 0.03
CA GLU A 110 -5.44 -23.43 0.44
C GLU A 110 -6.14 -22.48 -0.55
N LYS A 111 -5.35 -21.63 -1.22
CA LYS A 111 -5.82 -20.71 -2.27
C LYS A 111 -5.85 -21.33 -3.67
N ALA A 112 -5.65 -22.64 -3.79
CA ALA A 112 -5.58 -23.38 -5.06
C ALA A 112 -4.46 -22.90 -6.00
N ILE A 113 -3.40 -22.25 -5.49
CA ILE A 113 -2.20 -21.93 -6.29
C ILE A 113 -1.31 -23.16 -6.33
N THR A 114 -1.05 -23.68 -7.52
CA THR A 114 -0.31 -24.92 -7.74
C THR A 114 1.16 -24.68 -8.05
N GLY A 115 1.99 -25.73 -7.97
CA GLY A 115 3.39 -25.72 -8.41
C GLY A 115 4.33 -24.86 -7.58
N VAL A 116 3.93 -24.48 -6.35
CA VAL A 116 4.72 -23.65 -5.43
C VAL A 116 5.51 -24.54 -4.47
N THR A 117 6.80 -24.26 -4.34
CA THR A 117 7.71 -24.86 -3.38
C THR A 117 8.25 -23.82 -2.40
N VAL A 118 8.98 -24.23 -1.38
CA VAL A 118 9.62 -23.30 -0.45
C VAL A 118 10.64 -22.38 -1.12
N ASP A 119 11.20 -22.80 -2.26
CA ASP A 119 12.18 -22.00 -3.00
C ASP A 119 11.54 -20.87 -3.81
N ASP A 120 10.23 -20.91 -3.98
CA ASP A 120 9.45 -19.88 -4.66
C ASP A 120 8.97 -18.77 -3.71
N VAL A 121 9.25 -18.89 -2.40
CA VAL A 121 8.77 -17.98 -1.36
C VAL A 121 9.91 -17.09 -0.86
N TYR A 122 9.65 -15.79 -0.82
CA TYR A 122 10.53 -14.77 -0.27
C TYR A 122 9.82 -14.03 0.87
N ILE A 123 10.43 -13.99 2.05
CA ILE A 123 9.92 -13.21 3.18
C ILE A 123 10.65 -11.88 3.23
N GLY A 124 9.92 -10.78 3.41
CA GLY A 124 10.45 -9.42 3.42
C GLY A 124 10.02 -8.61 4.64
N ASN A 125 10.64 -7.45 4.81
CA ASN A 125 10.29 -6.45 5.83
C ASN A 125 8.95 -5.78 5.50
N GLY A 126 7.89 -6.60 5.46
CA GLY A 126 6.58 -6.29 4.90
C GLY A 126 6.54 -6.45 3.38
N ALA A 127 5.34 -6.54 2.81
CA ALA A 127 5.14 -6.60 1.36
C ALA A 127 5.79 -5.43 0.62
N SER A 128 5.90 -4.26 1.27
CA SER A 128 6.49 -3.05 0.66
C SER A 128 7.93 -3.23 0.20
N GLU A 129 8.78 -3.94 0.95
CA GLU A 129 10.15 -4.25 0.52
C GLU A 129 10.14 -5.15 -0.73
N LEU A 130 9.28 -6.14 -0.74
CA LEU A 130 9.20 -7.13 -1.81
C LEU A 130 8.63 -6.53 -3.10
N ILE A 131 7.70 -5.59 -3.01
CA ILE A 131 7.20 -4.80 -4.14
C ILE A 131 8.35 -4.03 -4.79
N VAL A 132 9.15 -3.31 -3.99
CA VAL A 132 10.31 -2.57 -4.49
C VAL A 132 11.33 -3.53 -5.10
N MET A 133 11.65 -4.63 -4.42
CA MET A 133 12.59 -5.66 -4.91
C MET A 133 12.13 -6.26 -6.25
N SER A 134 10.84 -6.55 -6.41
CA SER A 134 10.29 -7.12 -7.64
C SER A 134 10.46 -6.19 -8.84
N MET A 135 10.23 -4.88 -8.64
CA MET A 135 10.39 -3.90 -9.70
C MET A 135 11.87 -3.65 -10.02
N GLN A 136 12.75 -3.62 -9.00
CA GLN A 136 14.20 -3.50 -9.20
C GLN A 136 14.80 -4.67 -9.96
N ALA A 137 14.31 -5.90 -9.73
CA ALA A 137 14.77 -7.09 -10.43
C ALA A 137 14.32 -7.14 -11.90
N LEU A 138 13.22 -6.46 -12.24
CA LEU A 138 12.58 -6.57 -13.56
C LEU A 138 12.92 -5.42 -14.51
N LEU A 139 12.95 -4.16 -13.99
CA LEU A 139 12.79 -2.98 -14.84
C LEU A 139 14.12 -2.32 -15.22
N ASN A 140 14.22 -1.99 -16.49
CA ASN A 140 15.22 -1.10 -17.07
C ASN A 140 14.57 0.22 -17.50
N SER A 141 15.40 1.17 -17.91
CA SER A 141 14.91 2.42 -18.50
C SER A 141 14.12 2.14 -19.80
N GLY A 142 12.91 2.66 -19.87
CA GLY A 142 11.99 2.46 -20.99
C GLY A 142 10.99 1.32 -20.82
N ASP A 143 11.18 0.44 -19.85
CA ASP A 143 10.19 -0.59 -19.52
C ASP A 143 8.95 0.03 -18.84
N GLU A 144 7.79 -0.57 -19.06
CA GLU A 144 6.52 -0.09 -18.54
C GLU A 144 5.81 -1.15 -17.69
N VAL A 145 5.07 -0.69 -16.68
CA VAL A 145 4.18 -1.53 -15.87
C VAL A 145 2.81 -0.90 -15.79
N LEU A 146 1.77 -1.69 -16.04
CA LEU A 146 0.39 -1.28 -15.87
C LEU A 146 -0.01 -1.32 -14.39
N LEU A 147 -0.56 -0.22 -13.89
CA LEU A 147 -1.02 -0.05 -12.52
C LEU A 147 -2.48 0.36 -12.50
N PRO A 148 -3.29 -0.01 -11.50
CA PRO A 148 -4.66 0.50 -11.40
C PRO A 148 -4.68 2.00 -11.08
N ALA A 149 -5.73 2.70 -11.47
CA ALA A 149 -6.09 4.02 -10.97
C ALA A 149 -7.55 3.98 -10.49
N PRO A 150 -7.80 4.17 -9.17
CA PRO A 150 -6.82 4.50 -8.13
C PRO A 150 -6.00 3.29 -7.66
N ASP A 151 -4.78 3.55 -7.13
CA ASP A 151 -3.84 2.52 -6.66
C ASP A 151 -3.26 2.81 -5.27
N TYR A 152 -2.47 1.87 -4.77
CA TYR A 152 -1.56 2.10 -3.64
C TYR A 152 -0.27 2.74 -4.17
N PRO A 153 0.06 4.00 -3.79
CA PRO A 153 1.10 4.81 -4.44
C PRO A 153 2.51 4.22 -4.42
N LEU A 154 2.75 3.20 -3.56
CA LEU A 154 4.03 2.51 -3.52
C LEU A 154 4.38 1.85 -4.85
N TYR A 155 3.39 1.33 -5.60
CA TYR A 155 3.65 0.69 -6.89
C TYR A 155 4.17 1.70 -7.90
N THR A 156 3.54 2.86 -8.00
CA THR A 156 4.03 3.98 -8.85
C THR A 156 5.45 4.39 -8.46
N ALA A 157 5.71 4.52 -7.17
CA ALA A 157 7.03 4.87 -6.65
C ALA A 157 8.07 3.78 -6.98
N ALA A 158 7.74 2.50 -6.76
CA ALA A 158 8.65 1.37 -7.00
C ALA A 158 9.02 1.25 -8.49
N VAL A 159 8.05 1.38 -9.39
CA VAL A 159 8.27 1.36 -10.84
C VAL A 159 9.17 2.53 -11.25
N SER A 160 8.86 3.76 -10.82
CA SER A 160 9.62 4.96 -11.17
C SER A 160 11.06 4.92 -10.62
N LEU A 161 11.25 4.49 -9.38
CA LEU A 161 12.58 4.38 -8.76
C LEU A 161 13.43 3.29 -9.40
N SER A 162 12.80 2.26 -9.93
CA SER A 162 13.48 1.17 -10.66
C SER A 162 13.81 1.53 -12.11
N GLY A 163 13.45 2.74 -12.57
CA GLY A 163 13.75 3.23 -13.92
C GLY A 163 12.64 2.96 -14.93
N GLY A 164 11.57 2.30 -14.55
CA GLY A 164 10.41 2.04 -15.39
C GLY A 164 9.41 3.21 -15.43
N THR A 165 8.43 3.09 -16.30
CA THR A 165 7.34 4.05 -16.47
C THR A 165 6.02 3.43 -15.99
N PRO A 166 5.36 3.99 -14.96
CA PRO A 166 4.03 3.55 -14.55
C PRO A 166 2.98 3.99 -15.57
N ARG A 167 2.12 3.07 -15.98
CA ARG A 167 0.99 3.30 -16.88
C ARG A 167 -0.31 2.94 -16.15
N HIS A 168 -1.10 3.93 -15.75
CA HIS A 168 -2.30 3.68 -14.97
C HIS A 168 -3.49 3.33 -15.86
N TYR A 169 -4.12 2.17 -15.63
CA TYR A 169 -5.40 1.79 -16.21
C TYR A 169 -6.55 2.18 -15.27
N LEU A 170 -7.69 2.54 -15.84
CA LEU A 170 -8.85 3.00 -15.09
C LEU A 170 -9.52 1.83 -14.34
N CYS A 171 -9.85 2.05 -13.07
CA CYS A 171 -10.88 1.29 -12.35
C CYS A 171 -12.13 2.16 -12.30
N ASP A 172 -13.23 1.71 -12.90
CA ASP A 172 -14.42 2.54 -13.11
C ASP A 172 -15.33 2.53 -11.87
N GLU A 173 -15.58 3.71 -11.30
CA GLU A 173 -16.48 3.87 -10.15
C GLU A 173 -17.91 3.39 -10.45
N ALA A 174 -18.41 3.67 -11.66
CA ALA A 174 -19.76 3.29 -12.05
C ALA A 174 -19.96 1.77 -12.13
N SER A 175 -18.89 1.01 -12.38
CA SER A 175 -18.88 -0.45 -12.35
C SER A 175 -18.51 -1.03 -10.97
N GLY A 176 -18.46 -0.20 -9.91
CA GLY A 176 -18.04 -0.63 -8.57
C GLY A 176 -16.52 -0.74 -8.42
N TRP A 177 -15.78 0.09 -9.12
CA TRP A 177 -14.31 0.14 -9.13
C TRP A 177 -13.64 -1.07 -9.79
N LEU A 178 -14.32 -1.74 -10.71
CA LEU A 178 -13.72 -2.79 -11.51
C LEU A 178 -12.75 -2.23 -12.56
N PRO A 179 -11.66 -2.95 -12.88
CA PRO A 179 -10.75 -2.58 -13.96
C PRO A 179 -11.46 -2.48 -15.32
N ASP A 180 -11.22 -1.40 -16.03
CA ASP A 180 -11.64 -1.24 -17.44
C ASP A 180 -10.68 -2.07 -18.33
N LEU A 181 -11.15 -3.23 -18.79
CA LEU A 181 -10.38 -4.17 -19.60
C LEU A 181 -9.98 -3.58 -20.96
N ASP A 182 -10.80 -2.73 -21.54
CA ASP A 182 -10.50 -2.06 -22.80
C ASP A 182 -9.41 -1.00 -22.59
N ASP A 183 -9.44 -0.29 -21.48
CA ASP A 183 -8.40 0.66 -21.11
C ASP A 183 -7.05 -0.05 -20.84
N ILE A 184 -7.08 -1.22 -20.19
CA ILE A 184 -5.88 -2.07 -20.03
C ILE A 184 -5.29 -2.38 -21.41
N ARG A 185 -6.10 -2.90 -22.34
CA ARG A 185 -5.64 -3.27 -23.70
C ARG A 185 -5.08 -2.08 -24.46
N ARG A 186 -5.72 -0.91 -24.38
CA ARG A 186 -5.25 0.32 -25.05
C ARG A 186 -3.89 0.81 -24.53
N LYS A 187 -3.56 0.51 -23.27
CA LYS A 187 -2.33 0.99 -22.61
C LYS A 187 -1.15 0.06 -22.73
N ILE A 188 -1.35 -1.15 -23.22
CA ILE A 188 -0.26 -2.09 -23.49
C ILE A 188 0.56 -1.62 -24.69
N THR A 189 1.88 -1.63 -24.52
CA THR A 189 2.87 -1.34 -25.55
C THR A 189 3.90 -2.48 -25.64
N PRO A 190 4.78 -2.50 -26.66
CA PRO A 190 5.88 -3.48 -26.72
C PRO A 190 6.84 -3.41 -25.51
N ASN A 191 6.83 -2.31 -24.76
CA ASN A 191 7.68 -2.11 -23.57
C ASN A 191 7.00 -2.54 -22.27
N THR A 192 5.73 -2.93 -22.30
CA THR A 192 5.00 -3.36 -21.13
C THR A 192 5.53 -4.70 -20.65
N LYS A 193 6.00 -4.78 -19.40
CA LYS A 193 6.55 -5.99 -18.77
C LYS A 193 5.58 -6.71 -17.85
N GLY A 194 4.66 -5.96 -17.25
CA GLY A 194 3.74 -6.55 -16.28
C GLY A 194 2.54 -5.68 -15.97
N ILE A 195 1.62 -6.28 -15.27
CA ILE A 195 0.41 -5.64 -14.76
C ILE A 195 0.29 -5.89 -13.26
N VAL A 196 -0.02 -4.84 -12.50
CA VAL A 196 -0.33 -4.92 -11.07
C VAL A 196 -1.83 -5.01 -10.87
N VAL A 197 -2.26 -5.97 -10.07
CA VAL A 197 -3.64 -6.17 -9.64
C VAL A 197 -3.68 -6.08 -8.12
N ILE A 198 -4.39 -5.10 -7.58
CA ILE A 198 -4.56 -4.92 -6.14
C ILE A 198 -5.98 -5.41 -5.80
N ASN A 199 -6.08 -6.62 -5.27
CA ASN A 199 -7.37 -7.25 -5.00
C ASN A 199 -7.38 -8.02 -3.67
N PRO A 200 -8.12 -7.55 -2.65
CA PRO A 200 -9.00 -6.35 -2.62
C PRO A 200 -8.24 -5.03 -2.74
N ASN A 201 -8.89 -4.03 -3.36
CA ASN A 201 -8.25 -2.77 -3.73
C ASN A 201 -8.12 -1.79 -2.55
N ASN A 202 -6.99 -1.13 -2.48
CA ASN A 202 -6.76 0.10 -1.72
C ASN A 202 -6.53 1.23 -2.74
N PRO A 203 -7.39 2.27 -2.80
CA PRO A 203 -8.20 2.82 -1.70
C PRO A 203 -9.71 2.48 -1.73
N THR A 204 -10.23 1.75 -2.69
CA THR A 204 -11.67 1.67 -2.96
C THR A 204 -12.41 0.60 -2.15
N GLY A 205 -11.69 -0.43 -1.66
CA GLY A 205 -12.30 -1.60 -1.04
C GLY A 205 -13.03 -2.52 -2.04
N ALA A 206 -12.81 -2.34 -3.33
CA ALA A 206 -13.35 -3.23 -4.36
C ALA A 206 -12.78 -4.64 -4.25
N LEU A 207 -13.60 -5.62 -4.54
CA LEU A 207 -13.23 -7.02 -4.71
C LEU A 207 -13.60 -7.45 -6.12
N TYR A 208 -12.62 -7.93 -6.88
CA TYR A 208 -12.80 -8.25 -8.29
C TYR A 208 -13.38 -9.66 -8.45
N PRO A 209 -14.45 -9.82 -9.25
CA PRO A 209 -15.03 -11.12 -9.55
C PRO A 209 -14.10 -11.96 -10.42
N VAL A 210 -14.30 -13.28 -10.39
CA VAL A 210 -13.46 -14.25 -11.11
C VAL A 210 -13.39 -13.96 -12.61
N GLU A 211 -14.47 -13.53 -13.20
CA GLU A 211 -14.57 -13.20 -14.63
C GLU A 211 -13.64 -12.05 -15.00
N THR A 212 -13.56 -11.00 -14.17
CA THR A 212 -12.62 -9.88 -14.37
C THR A 212 -11.17 -10.34 -14.20
N LEU A 213 -10.90 -11.14 -13.17
CA LEU A 213 -9.56 -11.69 -12.93
C LEU A 213 -9.12 -12.58 -14.08
N GLN A 214 -10.01 -13.45 -14.59
CA GLN A 214 -9.73 -14.33 -15.73
C GLN A 214 -9.43 -13.51 -16.99
N ALA A 215 -10.21 -12.47 -17.26
CA ALA A 215 -9.95 -11.59 -18.40
C ALA A 215 -8.58 -10.89 -18.31
N ILE A 216 -8.13 -10.50 -17.11
CA ILE A 216 -6.79 -9.95 -16.90
C ILE A 216 -5.72 -11.02 -17.15
N VAL A 217 -5.93 -12.25 -16.69
CA VAL A 217 -5.04 -13.39 -16.97
C VAL A 217 -4.92 -13.65 -18.48
N ASP A 218 -6.03 -13.60 -19.20
CA ASP A 218 -6.04 -13.80 -20.66
C ASP A 218 -5.27 -12.68 -21.38
N ILE A 219 -5.42 -11.43 -20.96
CA ILE A 219 -4.62 -10.30 -21.47
C ILE A 219 -3.13 -10.51 -21.15
N ALA A 220 -2.80 -10.91 -19.93
CA ALA A 220 -1.42 -11.14 -19.53
C ALA A 220 -0.78 -12.28 -20.35
N ARG A 221 -1.53 -13.35 -20.61
CA ARG A 221 -1.12 -14.46 -21.47
C ARG A 221 -0.87 -14.01 -22.92
N GLU A 222 -1.80 -13.27 -23.50
CA GLU A 222 -1.72 -12.76 -24.87
C GLU A 222 -0.47 -11.90 -25.10
N HIS A 223 -0.11 -11.08 -24.12
CA HIS A 223 1.01 -10.14 -24.22
C HIS A 223 2.27 -10.58 -23.48
N GLY A 224 2.28 -11.76 -22.88
CA GLY A 224 3.43 -12.30 -22.15
C GLY A 224 3.82 -11.50 -20.91
N LEU A 225 2.85 -10.87 -20.23
CA LEU A 225 3.06 -10.04 -19.07
C LEU A 225 3.23 -10.86 -17.78
N ILE A 226 4.00 -10.32 -16.83
CA ILE A 226 3.99 -10.78 -15.44
C ILE A 226 2.79 -10.16 -14.73
N VAL A 227 2.05 -10.94 -13.93
CA VAL A 227 0.99 -10.45 -13.06
C VAL A 227 1.52 -10.30 -11.64
N PHE A 228 1.54 -9.08 -11.13
CA PHE A 228 1.85 -8.75 -9.75
C PHE A 228 0.54 -8.61 -8.98
N ALA A 229 0.27 -9.55 -8.07
CA ALA A 229 -0.98 -9.62 -7.32
C ALA A 229 -0.77 -9.17 -5.87
N ASP A 230 -1.33 -8.02 -5.48
CA ASP A 230 -1.37 -7.58 -4.08
C ASP A 230 -2.64 -8.09 -3.42
N GLU A 231 -2.50 -9.07 -2.53
CA GLU A 231 -3.60 -9.73 -1.85
C GLU A 231 -3.57 -9.48 -0.33
N ILE A 232 -3.00 -8.35 0.12
CA ILE A 232 -2.81 -8.05 1.54
C ILE A 232 -4.13 -8.01 2.34
N TYR A 233 -5.28 -7.82 1.68
CA TYR A 233 -6.62 -7.76 2.28
C TYR A 233 -7.47 -9.01 2.02
N ASP A 234 -6.91 -10.10 1.56
CA ASP A 234 -7.61 -11.30 1.10
C ASP A 234 -8.54 -11.99 2.13
N LYS A 235 -8.40 -11.64 3.42
CA LYS A 235 -9.28 -12.11 4.52
C LYS A 235 -10.13 -10.99 5.14
N THR A 236 -9.91 -9.74 4.74
CA THR A 236 -10.71 -8.61 5.21
C THR A 236 -11.86 -8.38 4.23
N LEU A 237 -12.85 -9.27 4.29
CA LEU A 237 -13.97 -9.36 3.35
C LEU A 237 -15.29 -9.22 4.11
N PHE A 238 -16.23 -8.49 3.55
CA PHE A 238 -17.52 -8.21 4.16
C PHE A 238 -18.66 -8.94 3.44
N ASP A 239 -19.82 -9.01 4.09
CA ASP A 239 -21.10 -9.47 3.51
C ASP A 239 -21.05 -10.87 2.88
N GLY A 240 -20.18 -11.77 3.38
CA GLY A 240 -20.03 -13.12 2.85
C GLY A 240 -19.26 -13.23 1.53
N GLU A 241 -18.63 -12.14 1.08
CA GLU A 241 -17.77 -12.14 -0.10
C GLU A 241 -16.60 -13.13 0.04
N VAL A 242 -16.13 -13.66 -1.09
CA VAL A 242 -15.06 -14.64 -1.16
C VAL A 242 -13.94 -14.11 -2.07
N HIS A 243 -12.72 -14.13 -1.59
CA HIS A 243 -11.55 -13.76 -2.39
C HIS A 243 -11.08 -14.95 -3.23
N THR A 244 -10.85 -14.70 -4.51
CA THR A 244 -10.14 -15.63 -5.41
C THR A 244 -8.77 -15.05 -5.72
N SER A 245 -7.71 -15.84 -5.49
CA SER A 245 -6.36 -15.44 -5.93
C SER A 245 -6.28 -15.50 -7.45
N ILE A 246 -5.83 -14.42 -8.09
CA ILE A 246 -5.63 -14.42 -9.54
C ILE A 246 -4.61 -15.47 -9.98
N ALA A 247 -3.63 -15.78 -9.13
CA ALA A 247 -2.62 -16.79 -9.39
C ALA A 247 -3.17 -18.23 -9.39
N SER A 248 -4.39 -18.46 -8.93
CA SER A 248 -5.05 -19.78 -8.99
C SER A 248 -5.74 -20.05 -10.33
N LEU A 249 -5.85 -19.04 -11.20
CA LEU A 249 -6.65 -19.13 -12.43
C LEU A 249 -5.83 -19.63 -13.64
N ALA A 250 -4.50 -19.72 -13.54
CA ALA A 250 -3.66 -20.20 -14.62
C ALA A 250 -2.30 -20.69 -14.09
N ASP A 251 -1.68 -21.62 -14.82
CA ASP A 251 -0.33 -22.11 -14.56
C ASP A 251 0.67 -21.76 -15.68
N ASP A 252 0.17 -21.15 -16.76
CA ASP A 252 0.91 -20.75 -17.96
C ASP A 252 1.26 -19.25 -18.01
N VAL A 253 0.86 -18.47 -17.00
CA VAL A 253 1.24 -17.07 -16.80
C VAL A 253 2.14 -16.99 -15.57
N LEU A 254 3.12 -16.08 -15.57
CA LEU A 254 3.97 -15.85 -14.39
C LEU A 254 3.27 -14.89 -13.42
N PHE A 255 3.14 -15.32 -12.17
CA PHE A 255 2.57 -14.52 -11.07
C PHE A 255 3.61 -14.24 -10.00
N VAL A 256 3.54 -13.04 -9.42
CA VAL A 256 4.22 -12.64 -8.18
C VAL A 256 3.15 -12.15 -7.22
N THR A 257 2.80 -12.97 -6.24
CA THR A 257 1.72 -12.68 -5.30
C THR A 257 2.26 -12.17 -3.97
N PHE A 258 1.82 -11.00 -3.54
CA PHE A 258 2.22 -10.36 -2.28
C PHE A 258 1.14 -10.52 -1.22
N ASN A 259 1.58 -10.79 0.02
CA ASN A 259 0.71 -10.80 1.20
C ASN A 259 1.55 -10.53 2.47
N GLY A 260 0.94 -10.56 3.66
CA GLY A 260 1.65 -10.34 4.90
C GLY A 260 0.76 -10.25 6.13
N LEU A 261 1.41 -10.00 7.27
CA LEU A 261 0.74 -9.93 8.57
C LEU A 261 0.11 -8.56 8.88
N SER A 262 0.39 -7.54 8.06
CA SER A 262 0.08 -6.15 8.38
C SER A 262 -1.41 -5.89 8.59
N LYS A 263 -2.29 -6.51 7.79
CA LYS A 263 -3.72 -6.16 7.76
C LYS A 263 -4.59 -7.24 8.39
N ASN A 264 -4.64 -8.41 7.81
CA ASN A 264 -5.47 -9.50 8.31
C ASN A 264 -5.12 -9.92 9.75
N TYR A 265 -3.84 -9.79 10.12
CA TYR A 265 -3.35 -10.14 11.47
C TYR A 265 -3.06 -8.92 12.35
N ARG A 266 -3.38 -7.71 11.88
CA ARG A 266 -3.26 -6.44 12.64
C ARG A 266 -1.84 -6.16 13.16
N SER A 267 -0.81 -6.67 12.47
CA SER A 267 0.59 -6.66 12.90
C SER A 267 1.46 -5.77 11.99
N CYS A 268 0.97 -4.57 11.63
CA CYS A 268 1.68 -3.66 10.72
C CYS A 268 3.13 -3.35 11.16
N GLY A 269 3.36 -3.26 12.46
CA GLY A 269 4.65 -2.94 13.07
C GLY A 269 5.64 -4.10 13.07
N TYR A 270 5.18 -5.34 12.90
CA TYR A 270 6.07 -6.51 12.88
C TYR A 270 6.88 -6.63 11.59
N ARG A 271 6.48 -5.88 10.57
CA ARG A 271 7.17 -5.84 9.27
C ARG A 271 7.42 -7.23 8.70
N ALA A 272 6.42 -8.10 8.72
CA ALA A 272 6.45 -9.42 8.11
C ALA A 272 5.50 -9.48 6.92
N GLY A 273 6.05 -9.76 5.76
CA GLY A 273 5.32 -9.98 4.51
C GLY A 273 6.06 -11.00 3.66
N TRP A 274 5.40 -11.49 2.63
CA TRP A 274 5.99 -12.44 1.70
C TRP A 274 5.53 -12.18 0.27
N MET A 275 6.33 -12.65 -0.68
CA MET A 275 5.92 -12.83 -2.06
C MET A 275 6.12 -14.29 -2.46
N VAL A 276 5.27 -14.75 -3.37
CA VAL A 276 5.31 -16.10 -3.95
C VAL A 276 5.39 -15.98 -5.46
N VAL A 277 6.38 -16.63 -6.06
CA VAL A 277 6.52 -16.75 -7.51
C VAL A 277 5.86 -18.04 -7.96
N SER A 278 4.85 -17.95 -8.83
CA SER A 278 4.07 -19.11 -9.28
C SER A 278 3.76 -19.07 -10.79
N GLY A 279 3.17 -20.13 -11.32
CA GLY A 279 2.86 -20.26 -12.74
C GLY A 279 4.08 -20.59 -13.60
N ASP A 280 4.16 -20.05 -14.82
CA ASP A 280 5.22 -20.38 -15.78
C ASP A 280 6.56 -19.70 -15.44
N LYS A 281 7.36 -20.38 -14.64
CA LYS A 281 8.70 -19.94 -14.22
C LYS A 281 9.79 -20.20 -15.27
N ARG A 282 9.51 -20.97 -16.34
CA ARG A 282 10.52 -21.39 -17.33
C ARG A 282 11.17 -20.21 -18.05
N ARG A 283 10.42 -19.13 -18.27
CA ARG A 283 10.89 -17.89 -18.92
C ARG A 283 11.46 -16.87 -17.95
N ALA A 284 11.41 -17.15 -16.65
CA ALA A 284 11.70 -16.19 -15.60
C ALA A 284 13.03 -16.48 -14.86
N GLY A 285 13.90 -17.33 -15.42
CA GLY A 285 15.14 -17.73 -14.75
C GLY A 285 16.00 -16.53 -14.31
N ASP A 286 16.30 -15.62 -15.23
CA ASP A 286 17.09 -14.42 -14.95
C ASP A 286 16.39 -13.46 -13.97
N TYR A 287 15.07 -13.33 -14.09
CA TYR A 287 14.29 -12.52 -13.14
C TYR A 287 14.36 -13.11 -11.72
N ILE A 288 14.19 -14.42 -11.58
CA ILE A 288 14.29 -15.13 -10.31
C ILE A 288 15.72 -15.04 -9.75
N GLU A 289 16.75 -15.11 -10.59
CA GLU A 289 18.13 -14.89 -10.19
C GLU A 289 18.31 -13.46 -9.67
N GLY A 290 17.77 -12.45 -10.34
CA GLY A 290 17.74 -11.07 -9.88
C GLY A 290 17.09 -10.91 -8.50
N LEU A 291 15.95 -11.58 -8.27
CA LEU A 291 15.30 -11.61 -6.95
C LEU A 291 16.20 -12.25 -5.89
N ASN A 292 16.88 -13.36 -6.21
CA ASN A 292 17.81 -14.03 -5.31
C ASN A 292 19.00 -13.14 -4.95
N MET A 293 19.56 -12.42 -5.94
CA MET A 293 20.66 -11.47 -5.73
C MET A 293 20.23 -10.35 -4.78
N LEU A 294 19.09 -9.70 -5.02
CA LEU A 294 18.58 -8.62 -4.18
C LEU A 294 18.25 -9.10 -2.76
N ALA A 295 17.66 -10.29 -2.63
CA ALA A 295 17.41 -10.92 -1.33
C ALA A 295 18.73 -11.15 -0.57
N SER A 296 19.77 -11.63 -1.24
CA SER A 296 21.10 -11.89 -0.66
C SER A 296 21.83 -10.60 -0.27
N MET A 297 21.73 -9.55 -1.10
CA MET A 297 22.37 -8.25 -0.82
C MET A 297 21.88 -7.61 0.47
N ARG A 298 20.61 -7.79 0.86
CA ARG A 298 20.05 -7.29 2.12
C ARG A 298 20.28 -8.25 3.30
N LEU A 299 20.94 -9.38 3.11
CA LEU A 299 21.16 -10.50 4.03
C LEU A 299 19.86 -11.28 4.32
N CYS A 300 18.95 -10.78 5.16
CA CYS A 300 17.64 -11.39 5.43
C CYS A 300 16.63 -10.31 5.85
N SER A 301 15.36 -10.66 5.89
CA SER A 301 14.35 -9.82 6.57
C SER A 301 14.47 -9.94 8.09
N ASN A 302 13.75 -9.07 8.84
CA ASN A 302 13.80 -9.13 10.29
C ASN A 302 13.35 -10.50 10.81
N THR A 303 14.20 -11.19 11.54
CA THR A 303 13.95 -12.56 12.04
C THR A 303 12.78 -12.61 13.03
N PRO A 304 12.62 -11.67 13.97
CA PRO A 304 11.47 -11.67 14.88
C PRO A 304 10.12 -11.66 14.14
N GLY A 305 9.99 -10.87 13.08
CA GLY A 305 8.75 -10.83 12.29
C GLY A 305 8.47 -12.12 11.52
N GLN A 306 9.52 -12.83 11.07
CA GLN A 306 9.37 -14.12 10.39
C GLN A 306 8.77 -15.19 11.30
N LEU A 307 9.17 -15.20 12.58
CA LEU A 307 8.71 -16.19 13.57
C LEU A 307 7.20 -16.16 13.79
N ALA A 308 6.57 -14.98 13.64
CA ALA A 308 5.12 -14.80 13.76
C ALA A 308 4.29 -15.42 12.62
N ILE A 309 4.91 -15.69 11.45
CA ILE A 309 4.16 -16.07 10.24
C ILE A 309 3.48 -17.42 10.38
N GLN A 310 4.19 -18.42 10.91
CA GLN A 310 3.66 -19.79 11.03
C GLN A 310 2.43 -19.82 11.94
N THR A 311 2.53 -19.21 13.11
CA THR A 311 1.42 -19.13 14.08
C THR A 311 0.26 -18.30 13.53
N ALA A 312 0.55 -17.22 12.82
CA ALA A 312 -0.49 -16.41 12.19
C ALA A 312 -1.27 -17.20 11.13
N LEU A 313 -0.59 -17.93 10.27
CA LEU A 313 -1.24 -18.69 9.19
C LEU A 313 -1.97 -19.94 9.70
N GLY A 314 -1.38 -20.66 10.67
CA GLY A 314 -1.93 -21.90 11.23
C GLY A 314 -2.91 -21.70 12.38
N GLY A 315 -2.95 -20.50 12.97
CA GLY A 315 -3.80 -20.19 14.13
C GLY A 315 -5.23 -19.77 13.77
N TYR A 316 -5.98 -19.39 14.79
CA TYR A 316 -7.32 -18.88 14.62
C TYR A 316 -7.35 -17.57 13.82
N GLN A 317 -8.20 -17.53 12.81
CA GLN A 317 -8.29 -16.38 11.91
C GLN A 317 -9.29 -15.34 12.45
N SER A 318 -8.94 -14.67 13.55
CA SER A 318 -9.81 -13.75 14.29
C SER A 318 -10.24 -12.49 13.50
N ILE A 319 -9.65 -12.23 12.33
CA ILE A 319 -10.17 -11.22 11.41
C ILE A 319 -11.60 -11.54 10.98
N LYS A 320 -11.96 -12.83 10.89
CA LYS A 320 -13.31 -13.28 10.53
C LYS A 320 -14.37 -12.75 11.49
N ASP A 321 -14.06 -12.67 12.79
CA ASP A 321 -14.99 -12.13 13.80
C ASP A 321 -15.23 -10.63 13.60
N LEU A 322 -14.21 -9.90 13.16
CA LEU A 322 -14.29 -8.46 12.95
C LEU A 322 -15.09 -8.09 11.70
N VAL A 323 -15.06 -8.95 10.67
CA VAL A 323 -15.74 -8.72 9.38
C VAL A 323 -17.07 -9.50 9.26
N ALA A 324 -17.40 -10.35 10.21
CA ALA A 324 -18.69 -11.07 10.27
C ALA A 324 -19.88 -10.10 10.33
N PRO A 325 -21.09 -10.53 10.00
CA PRO A 325 -22.31 -9.75 10.27
C PRO A 325 -22.36 -9.31 11.73
N GLY A 326 -22.48 -8.00 11.98
CA GLY A 326 -22.43 -7.41 13.33
C GLY A 326 -21.02 -7.35 13.94
N GLY A 327 -19.97 -7.76 13.24
CA GLY A 327 -18.58 -7.58 13.64
C GLY A 327 -18.17 -6.10 13.66
N ARG A 328 -17.13 -5.77 14.41
CA ARG A 328 -16.72 -4.39 14.63
C ARG A 328 -16.42 -3.65 13.31
N LEU A 329 -15.62 -4.24 12.42
CA LEU A 329 -15.26 -3.59 11.16
C LEU A 329 -16.45 -3.46 10.21
N THR A 330 -17.37 -4.44 10.22
CA THR A 330 -18.60 -4.38 9.43
C THR A 330 -19.46 -3.21 9.87
N ARG A 331 -19.73 -3.05 11.19
CA ARG A 331 -20.49 -1.91 11.71
C ARG A 331 -19.82 -0.58 11.39
N GLN A 332 -18.51 -0.47 11.58
CA GLN A 332 -17.76 0.76 11.29
C GLN A 332 -17.81 1.13 9.81
N ARG A 333 -17.65 0.14 8.90
CA ARG A 333 -17.84 0.34 7.46
C ARG A 333 -19.24 0.86 7.14
N ASP A 334 -20.26 0.19 7.64
CA ASP A 334 -21.66 0.53 7.34
C ASP A 334 -21.99 1.94 7.83
N ILE A 335 -21.60 2.29 9.05
CA ILE A 335 -21.73 3.66 9.59
C ILE A 335 -21.04 4.69 8.71
N ALA A 336 -19.79 4.40 8.27
CA ALA A 336 -19.06 5.33 7.43
C ALA A 336 -19.76 5.56 6.09
N VAL A 337 -20.18 4.50 5.41
CA VAL A 337 -20.87 4.56 4.12
C VAL A 337 -22.19 5.30 4.24
N ASP A 338 -23.02 4.95 5.25
CA ASP A 338 -24.32 5.55 5.45
C ASP A 338 -24.22 7.05 5.73
N LEU A 339 -23.30 7.46 6.60
CA LEU A 339 -23.11 8.86 6.93
C LEU A 339 -22.53 9.67 5.77
N LEU A 340 -21.59 9.12 5.02
CA LEU A 340 -21.01 9.79 3.85
C LEU A 340 -22.07 10.01 2.77
N ASN A 341 -22.90 8.99 2.49
CA ASN A 341 -23.97 9.09 1.50
C ASN A 341 -25.15 10.00 1.91
N GLN A 342 -25.26 10.38 3.18
CA GLN A 342 -26.23 11.36 3.66
C GLN A 342 -25.79 12.82 3.41
N ILE A 343 -24.50 13.05 3.11
CA ILE A 343 -24.00 14.39 2.83
C ILE A 343 -24.40 14.80 1.40
N PRO A 344 -25.11 15.93 1.21
CA PRO A 344 -25.50 16.39 -0.13
C PRO A 344 -24.30 16.50 -1.08
N GLY A 345 -24.38 15.85 -2.23
CA GLY A 345 -23.32 15.84 -3.25
C GLY A 345 -22.11 14.94 -2.93
N VAL A 346 -22.22 14.09 -1.94
CA VAL A 346 -21.23 13.03 -1.66
C VAL A 346 -21.83 11.69 -2.03
N SER A 347 -21.08 10.87 -2.75
CA SER A 347 -21.42 9.48 -3.04
C SER A 347 -20.26 8.56 -2.72
N CYS A 348 -20.55 7.43 -2.10
CA CYS A 348 -19.55 6.43 -1.73
C CYS A 348 -20.04 5.04 -2.11
N VAL A 349 -19.33 4.37 -3.01
CA VAL A 349 -19.54 2.95 -3.29
C VAL A 349 -19.23 2.15 -2.03
N LYS A 350 -20.14 1.27 -1.62
CA LYS A 350 -19.95 0.45 -0.41
C LYS A 350 -18.78 -0.52 -0.62
N PRO A 351 -17.72 -0.45 0.21
CA PRO A 351 -16.59 -1.36 0.10
C PRO A 351 -17.01 -2.81 0.38
N LYS A 352 -16.58 -3.73 -0.47
CA LYS A 352 -16.74 -5.18 -0.27
C LYS A 352 -15.65 -5.77 0.61
N ALA A 353 -14.53 -5.05 0.72
CA ALA A 353 -13.32 -5.51 1.42
C ALA A 353 -12.44 -4.36 1.93
N ALA A 354 -11.31 -4.70 2.51
CA ALA A 354 -10.29 -3.79 3.03
C ALA A 354 -10.78 -2.89 4.18
N LEU A 355 -10.25 -1.66 4.30
CA LEU A 355 -10.43 -0.80 5.48
C LEU A 355 -10.83 0.63 5.11
N TYR A 356 -11.28 0.87 3.88
CA TYR A 356 -11.36 2.20 3.29
C TYR A 356 -12.69 2.46 2.61
N CYS A 357 -13.17 3.70 2.75
CA CYS A 357 -14.13 4.33 1.86
C CYS A 357 -13.40 5.32 0.94
N PHE A 358 -13.86 5.44 -0.29
CA PHE A 358 -13.32 6.36 -1.28
C PHE A 358 -14.45 7.21 -1.88
N PRO A 359 -15.02 8.14 -1.07
CA PRO A 359 -16.17 8.94 -1.48
C PRO A 359 -15.81 9.95 -2.55
N ARG A 360 -16.77 10.18 -3.45
CA ARG A 360 -16.75 11.18 -4.50
C ARG A 360 -17.51 12.43 -4.05
N LEU A 361 -17.00 13.58 -4.46
CA LEU A 361 -17.62 14.90 -4.34
C LEU A 361 -18.17 15.32 -5.70
N ASP A 362 -19.45 15.66 -5.80
CA ASP A 362 -20.05 16.16 -7.05
C ASP A 362 -19.37 17.48 -7.45
N PRO A 363 -18.68 17.57 -8.60
CA PRO A 363 -17.98 18.77 -9.02
C PRO A 363 -18.88 20.00 -9.21
N LYS A 364 -20.20 19.78 -9.39
CA LYS A 364 -21.17 20.87 -9.50
C LYS A 364 -21.42 21.58 -8.16
N LEU A 365 -21.31 20.83 -7.06
CA LEU A 365 -21.49 21.35 -5.70
C LEU A 365 -20.15 21.65 -5.02
N TYR A 366 -19.09 21.00 -5.45
CA TYR A 366 -17.74 21.12 -4.91
C TYR A 366 -16.75 21.38 -6.06
N PRO A 367 -16.58 22.66 -6.48
CA PRO A 367 -15.69 23.01 -7.58
C PRO A 367 -14.22 23.00 -7.09
N ILE A 368 -13.65 21.80 -6.95
CA ILE A 368 -12.30 21.59 -6.42
C ILE A 368 -11.32 21.50 -7.59
N GLU A 369 -10.35 22.42 -7.66
CA GLU A 369 -9.28 22.40 -8.65
C GLU A 369 -8.02 21.68 -8.10
N ASN A 370 -7.81 21.74 -6.80
CA ASN A 370 -6.67 21.15 -6.09
C ASN A 370 -7.15 20.46 -4.82
N ASP A 371 -7.24 19.14 -4.87
CA ASP A 371 -7.73 18.34 -3.73
C ASP A 371 -6.76 18.32 -2.54
N GLN A 372 -5.46 18.50 -2.76
CA GLN A 372 -4.50 18.64 -1.65
C GLN A 372 -4.77 19.90 -0.82
N GLN A 373 -5.02 21.04 -1.49
CA GLN A 373 -5.39 22.28 -0.82
C GLN A 373 -6.74 22.14 -0.13
N PHE A 374 -7.71 21.53 -0.79
CA PHE A 374 -9.02 21.26 -0.21
C PHE A 374 -8.93 20.40 1.07
N ILE A 375 -8.12 19.33 1.06
CA ILE A 375 -7.92 18.49 2.25
C ILE A 375 -7.16 19.24 3.36
N LEU A 376 -6.27 20.16 3.00
CA LEU A 376 -5.61 21.02 3.99
C LEU A 376 -6.62 21.93 4.69
N GLU A 377 -7.52 22.56 3.96
CA GLU A 377 -8.61 23.39 4.52
C GLU A 377 -9.55 22.54 5.39
N LEU A 378 -9.94 21.36 4.91
CA LEU A 378 -10.73 20.41 5.67
C LEU A 378 -10.05 20.08 7.01
N LEU A 379 -8.76 19.77 7.01
CA LEU A 379 -7.98 19.49 8.21
C LEU A 379 -7.99 20.68 9.18
N GLU A 380 -7.70 21.88 8.67
CA GLU A 380 -7.59 23.10 9.50
C GLU A 380 -8.93 23.50 10.13
N GLU A 381 -10.04 23.36 9.41
CA GLU A 381 -11.37 23.72 9.91
C GLU A 381 -12.00 22.60 10.75
N SER A 382 -11.96 21.34 10.27
CA SER A 382 -12.66 20.22 10.90
C SER A 382 -11.86 19.45 11.96
N LYS A 383 -10.52 19.57 11.95
CA LYS A 383 -9.58 18.75 12.76
C LYS A 383 -9.70 17.26 12.44
N VAL A 384 -10.03 16.92 11.19
CA VAL A 384 -10.08 15.56 10.68
C VAL A 384 -9.04 15.41 9.57
N LEU A 385 -8.19 14.38 9.67
CA LEU A 385 -7.14 14.10 8.72
C LEU A 385 -7.57 12.96 7.80
N VAL A 386 -7.76 13.24 6.51
CA VAL A 386 -8.03 12.28 5.42
C VAL A 386 -6.94 12.39 4.35
N VAL A 387 -7.05 11.66 3.25
CA VAL A 387 -6.07 11.71 2.15
C VAL A 387 -6.81 12.04 0.85
N GLN A 388 -6.28 12.99 0.08
CA GLN A 388 -6.78 13.37 -1.24
C GLN A 388 -6.76 12.22 -2.25
N GLY A 389 -7.70 12.22 -3.18
CA GLY A 389 -7.84 11.18 -4.21
C GLY A 389 -6.68 11.13 -5.19
N THR A 390 -6.14 12.28 -5.59
CA THR A 390 -4.98 12.37 -6.49
C THR A 390 -3.72 11.75 -5.86
N GLY A 391 -3.63 11.65 -4.54
CA GLY A 391 -2.57 10.93 -3.82
C GLY A 391 -2.61 9.40 -4.03
N PHE A 392 -3.66 8.87 -4.67
CA PHE A 392 -3.80 7.47 -5.11
C PHE A 392 -3.77 7.35 -6.65
N ASN A 393 -3.16 8.31 -7.33
CA ASN A 393 -3.11 8.39 -8.79
C ASN A 393 -4.50 8.45 -9.47
N TRP A 394 -5.54 8.86 -8.73
CA TRP A 394 -6.84 9.16 -9.30
C TRP A 394 -6.74 10.45 -10.13
N PRO A 395 -7.26 10.48 -11.37
CA PRO A 395 -6.97 11.57 -12.31
C PRO A 395 -7.72 12.88 -12.02
N THR A 396 -8.78 12.84 -11.23
CA THR A 396 -9.64 14.00 -10.94
C THR A 396 -9.61 14.36 -9.45
N PRO A 397 -9.67 15.66 -9.09
CA PRO A 397 -9.59 16.10 -7.70
C PRO A 397 -10.94 16.02 -6.96
N ASP A 398 -11.74 15.00 -7.23
CA ASP A 398 -13.12 14.85 -6.77
C ASP A 398 -13.34 13.72 -5.76
N HIS A 399 -12.26 13.08 -5.29
CA HIS A 399 -12.32 11.99 -4.31
C HIS A 399 -11.41 12.25 -3.10
N PHE A 400 -11.68 11.55 -2.01
CA PHE A 400 -10.77 11.43 -0.87
C PHE A 400 -10.93 10.07 -0.20
N ARG A 401 -9.89 9.60 0.49
CA ARG A 401 -9.95 8.33 1.21
C ARG A 401 -10.19 8.53 2.69
N VAL A 402 -11.13 7.77 3.24
CA VAL A 402 -11.47 7.67 4.66
C VAL A 402 -11.18 6.26 5.16
N VAL A 403 -10.46 6.14 6.27
CA VAL A 403 -10.27 4.88 7.00
C VAL A 403 -11.38 4.73 8.04
N PHE A 404 -12.12 3.62 8.06
CA PHE A 404 -13.22 3.41 9.03
C PHE A 404 -12.79 2.60 10.26
N LEU A 405 -11.56 2.83 10.76
CA LEU A 405 -11.00 2.11 11.92
C LEU A 405 -11.33 2.69 13.31
N PRO A 406 -11.63 3.99 13.48
CA PRO A 406 -12.02 4.52 14.77
C PRO A 406 -13.26 3.84 15.35
N HIS A 407 -13.46 3.92 16.68
CA HIS A 407 -14.72 3.51 17.28
C HIS A 407 -15.91 4.27 16.67
N GLU A 408 -17.08 3.68 16.77
CA GLU A 408 -18.30 4.19 16.11
C GLU A 408 -18.60 5.65 16.44
N ASP A 409 -18.43 6.07 17.71
CA ASP A 409 -18.67 7.43 18.16
C ASP A 409 -17.66 8.43 17.56
N ASP A 410 -16.37 8.08 17.56
CA ASP A 410 -15.30 8.89 16.94
C ASP A 410 -15.50 9.01 15.43
N LEU A 411 -15.96 7.91 14.79
CA LEU A 411 -16.23 7.86 13.36
C LEU A 411 -17.43 8.76 13.00
N ARG A 412 -18.52 8.71 13.80
CA ARG A 412 -19.68 9.60 13.65
C ARG A 412 -19.30 11.07 13.84
N GLU A 413 -18.50 11.35 14.86
CA GLU A 413 -18.00 12.70 15.10
C GLU A 413 -17.13 13.20 13.94
N ALA A 414 -16.20 12.37 13.45
CA ALA A 414 -15.33 12.76 12.35
C ALA A 414 -16.11 13.04 11.05
N ILE A 415 -17.04 12.14 10.67
CA ILE A 415 -17.85 12.34 9.45
C ILE A 415 -18.81 13.51 9.63
N GLY A 416 -19.36 13.72 10.83
CA GLY A 416 -20.17 14.88 11.16
C GLY A 416 -19.39 16.21 11.01
N ARG A 417 -18.10 16.25 11.38
CA ARG A 417 -17.23 17.40 11.16
C ARG A 417 -16.95 17.62 9.66
N ILE A 418 -16.69 16.55 8.92
CA ILE A 418 -16.54 16.62 7.46
C ILE A 418 -17.82 17.17 6.82
N ALA A 419 -19.00 16.70 7.23
CA ALA A 419 -20.29 17.21 6.72
C ALA A 419 -20.48 18.71 6.96
N ARG A 420 -20.16 19.20 8.16
CA ARG A 420 -20.22 20.64 8.48
C ARG A 420 -19.26 21.46 7.63
N PHE A 421 -18.02 20.98 7.45
CA PHE A 421 -17.05 21.63 6.58
C PHE A 421 -17.57 21.71 5.13
N LEU A 422 -18.07 20.59 4.60
CA LEU A 422 -18.60 20.50 3.23
C LEU A 422 -19.81 21.43 3.02
N GLU A 423 -20.69 21.57 4.03
CA GLU A 423 -21.79 22.53 3.98
C GLU A 423 -21.29 23.98 3.89
N GLN A 424 -20.28 24.32 4.70
CA GLN A 424 -19.69 25.65 4.67
C GLN A 424 -18.92 25.91 3.37
N TYR A 425 -18.23 24.90 2.84
CA TYR A 425 -17.53 24.98 1.57
C TYR A 425 -18.50 25.30 0.43
N ARG A 426 -19.62 24.58 0.33
CA ARG A 426 -20.67 24.87 -0.67
C ARG A 426 -21.17 26.31 -0.56
N LYS A 427 -21.51 26.77 0.64
CA LYS A 427 -21.98 28.16 0.87
C LYS A 427 -20.96 29.21 0.42
N ARG A 428 -19.66 28.94 0.58
CA ARG A 428 -18.58 29.83 0.13
C ARG A 428 -18.42 29.89 -1.38
N HIS A 429 -18.74 28.78 -2.07
CA HIS A 429 -18.54 28.65 -3.53
C HIS A 429 -19.83 28.66 -4.35
N GLY A 430 -20.96 29.08 -3.74
CA GLY A 430 -22.22 29.32 -4.45
C GLY A 430 -23.01 28.05 -4.79
N GLY A 431 -22.79 26.98 -4.05
CA GLY A 431 -23.49 25.69 -4.14
C GLY A 431 -24.71 25.58 -3.22
#